data_902377127a5d0dc3ce29b6edcab64157
#
_entry.id   902377127a5d0dc3ce29b6edcab64157
#
_cell.length_a   1.000
_cell.length_b   1.000
_cell.length_c   1.000
_cell.angle_alpha   90.00
_cell.angle_beta   90.00
_cell.angle_gamma   90.00
#
_symmetry.space_group_name_H-M   'P 1'
#
loop_
_entity.id
_entity.type
_entity.pdbx_description
1 polymer ?
#
loop_
_entity_poly.entity_id
_entity_poly.type
_entity_poly.pdbx_seq_one_letter_code
_entity_poly.pdbx_strand_id
1 'polypeptide(L)'
;MNLGNKIKKLRELKNLTQSHMASELGITQSTYSKIEIGEIDLSFTKLEKISEVLGMSPEEIFTFNESMVFNVMHNLNGNNGFVINKGATEVEVQLYKDQISTLKEEVQHLKKIIETILKQ
;
A
#
# COMPACT_ATOMS: atom_id res chain seq x y z
N MET A 1 3.40 0.64 -10.93
CA MET A 1 1.98 0.22 -10.89
C MET A 1 1.09 1.42 -11.13
N ASN A 2 0.21 1.36 -12.11
CA ASN A 2 -0.70 2.47 -12.38
C ASN A 2 -1.93 2.43 -11.46
N LEU A 3 -2.74 3.48 -11.49
CA LEU A 3 -3.88 3.62 -10.60
C LEU A 3 -4.89 2.48 -10.77
N GLY A 4 -5.20 2.12 -12.00
CA GLY A 4 -6.14 1.02 -12.28
C GLY A 4 -5.68 -0.29 -11.70
N ASN A 5 -4.41 -0.61 -11.81
CA ASN A 5 -3.83 -1.82 -11.23
C ASN A 5 -3.87 -1.79 -9.71
N LYS A 6 -3.63 -0.63 -9.11
CA LYS A 6 -3.73 -0.47 -7.65
C LYS A 6 -5.13 -0.78 -7.16
N ILE A 7 -6.13 -0.23 -7.83
CA ILE A 7 -7.55 -0.45 -7.52
C ILE A 7 -7.89 -1.93 -7.67
N LYS A 8 -7.44 -2.55 -8.75
CA LYS A 8 -7.67 -3.98 -9.00
C LYS A 8 -7.12 -4.85 -7.87
N LYS A 9 -5.87 -4.61 -7.49
CA LYS A 9 -5.23 -5.39 -6.43
C LYS A 9 -5.90 -5.19 -5.09
N LEU A 10 -6.28 -3.96 -4.76
CA LEU A 10 -7.01 -3.67 -3.53
C LEU A 10 -8.38 -4.34 -3.52
N ARG A 11 -9.07 -4.32 -4.65
CA ARG A 11 -10.36 -5.00 -4.80
C ARG A 11 -10.20 -6.51 -4.56
N GLU A 12 -9.22 -7.11 -5.20
CA GLU A 12 -8.95 -8.55 -5.05
C GLU A 12 -8.60 -8.92 -3.62
N LEU A 13 -7.80 -8.09 -2.95
CA LEU A 13 -7.44 -8.31 -1.56
C LEU A 13 -8.65 -8.30 -0.63
N LYS A 14 -9.68 -7.56 -1.00
CA LYS A 14 -10.93 -7.50 -0.22
C LYS A 14 -11.95 -8.53 -0.70
N ASN A 15 -11.60 -9.37 -1.64
CA ASN A 15 -12.50 -10.37 -2.21
C ASN A 15 -13.78 -9.78 -2.81
N LEU A 16 -13.64 -8.60 -3.42
CA LEU A 16 -14.74 -7.92 -4.09
C LEU A 16 -14.70 -8.22 -5.58
N THR A 17 -15.87 -8.30 -6.20
CA THR A 17 -15.99 -8.54 -7.64
C THR A 17 -16.05 -7.24 -8.41
N GLN A 18 -15.70 -7.28 -9.69
CA GLN A 18 -15.90 -6.15 -10.58
C GLN A 18 -17.37 -5.74 -10.67
N SER A 19 -18.25 -6.73 -10.66
CA SER A 19 -19.70 -6.50 -10.67
C SER A 19 -20.15 -5.68 -9.47
N HIS A 20 -19.64 -6.01 -8.29
CA HIS A 20 -19.97 -5.28 -7.07
C HIS A 20 -19.48 -3.84 -7.15
N MET A 21 -18.26 -3.64 -7.59
CA MET A 21 -17.70 -2.30 -7.73
C MET A 21 -18.49 -1.47 -8.74
N ALA A 22 -18.83 -2.07 -9.87
CA ALA A 22 -19.63 -1.40 -10.89
C ALA A 22 -20.99 -0.98 -10.35
N SER A 23 -21.64 -1.87 -9.61
CA SER A 23 -22.94 -1.59 -8.99
C SER A 23 -22.85 -0.40 -8.03
N GLU A 24 -21.83 -0.39 -7.19
CA GLU A 24 -21.63 0.71 -6.24
C GLU A 24 -21.35 2.04 -6.93
N LEU A 25 -20.71 2.01 -8.10
CA LEU A 25 -20.40 3.20 -8.89
C LEU A 25 -21.52 3.62 -9.82
N GLY A 26 -22.55 2.80 -9.97
CA GLY A 26 -23.66 3.07 -10.91
C GLY A 26 -23.27 2.97 -12.36
N ILE A 27 -22.31 2.13 -12.70
CA ILE A 27 -21.81 1.90 -14.06
C ILE A 27 -21.88 0.42 -14.41
N THR A 28 -21.67 0.09 -15.68
CA THR A 28 -21.63 -1.31 -16.12
C THR A 28 -20.32 -1.96 -15.70
N GLN A 29 -20.32 -3.28 -15.57
CA GLN A 29 -19.10 -4.03 -15.29
C GLN A 29 -18.05 -3.83 -16.38
N SER A 30 -18.48 -3.76 -17.65
CA SER A 30 -17.59 -3.50 -18.77
C SER A 30 -16.85 -2.16 -18.62
N THR A 31 -17.57 -1.11 -18.25
CA THR A 31 -16.99 0.21 -18.01
C THR A 31 -16.03 0.16 -16.85
N TYR A 32 -16.40 -0.50 -15.76
CA TYR A 32 -15.53 -0.63 -14.59
C TYR A 32 -14.25 -1.39 -14.94
N SER A 33 -14.36 -2.48 -15.70
CA SER A 33 -13.21 -3.24 -16.15
C SER A 33 -12.22 -2.36 -16.92
N LYS A 34 -12.73 -1.47 -17.76
CA LYS A 34 -11.89 -0.53 -18.53
C LYS A 34 -11.17 0.47 -17.63
N ILE A 35 -11.76 0.84 -16.51
CA ILE A 35 -11.09 1.67 -15.50
C ILE A 35 -9.88 0.93 -14.93
N GLU A 36 -10.05 -0.34 -14.58
CA GLU A 36 -8.95 -1.12 -14.00
C GLU A 36 -7.78 -1.34 -14.97
N ILE A 37 -8.08 -1.50 -16.26
CA ILE A 37 -7.01 -1.69 -17.26
C ILE A 37 -6.46 -0.37 -17.82
N GLY A 38 -7.01 0.77 -17.41
CA GLY A 38 -6.51 2.06 -17.79
C GLY A 38 -7.01 2.62 -19.11
N GLU A 39 -8.01 1.99 -19.73
CA GLU A 39 -8.60 2.48 -20.98
C GLU A 39 -9.51 3.70 -20.79
N ILE A 40 -10.05 3.88 -19.59
CA ILE A 40 -10.92 5.00 -19.25
C ILE A 40 -10.27 5.78 -18.12
N ASP A 41 -10.19 7.10 -18.29
CA ASP A 41 -9.70 7.97 -17.23
C ASP A 41 -10.68 7.99 -16.06
N LEU A 42 -10.15 7.91 -14.86
CA LEU A 42 -10.94 7.89 -13.65
C LEU A 42 -11.15 9.31 -13.14
N SER A 43 -12.41 9.74 -13.05
CA SER A 43 -12.73 11.03 -12.46
C SER A 43 -12.50 11.00 -10.96
N PHE A 44 -12.26 12.16 -10.37
CA PHE A 44 -12.06 12.28 -8.92
C PHE A 44 -13.30 11.80 -8.16
N THR A 45 -14.49 12.12 -8.67
CA THR A 45 -15.75 11.68 -8.04
C THR A 45 -15.85 10.17 -7.98
N LYS A 46 -15.49 9.49 -9.07
CA LYS A 46 -15.50 8.02 -9.10
C LYS A 46 -14.43 7.44 -8.17
N LEU A 47 -13.27 8.08 -8.12
CA LEU A 47 -12.20 7.65 -7.22
C LEU A 47 -12.64 7.77 -5.75
N GLU A 48 -13.34 8.83 -5.40
CA GLU A 48 -13.89 8.98 -4.05
C GLU A 48 -14.84 7.82 -3.71
N LYS A 49 -15.72 7.46 -4.63
CA LYS A 49 -16.65 6.33 -4.42
C LYS A 49 -15.91 5.00 -4.31
N ILE A 50 -14.91 4.79 -5.15
CA ILE A 50 -14.08 3.59 -5.07
C ILE A 50 -13.39 3.52 -3.71
N SER A 51 -12.85 4.63 -3.24
CA SER A 51 -12.18 4.67 -1.95
C SER A 51 -13.14 4.39 -0.81
N GLU A 52 -14.37 4.88 -0.86
CA GLU A 52 -15.40 4.54 0.12
C GLU A 52 -15.68 3.04 0.15
N VAL A 53 -15.86 2.43 -1.02
CA VAL A 53 -16.13 0.98 -1.11
C VAL A 53 -14.96 0.18 -0.57
N LEU A 54 -13.73 0.62 -0.86
CA LEU A 54 -12.52 -0.05 -0.39
C LEU A 54 -12.19 0.29 1.07
N GLY A 55 -12.86 1.27 1.66
CA GLY A 55 -12.60 1.66 3.06
C GLY A 55 -11.27 2.35 3.26
N MET A 56 -10.79 3.08 2.28
CA MET A 56 -9.52 3.80 2.36
C MET A 56 -9.67 5.17 1.70
N SER A 57 -8.71 6.06 1.96
CA SER A 57 -8.70 7.37 1.34
C SER A 57 -8.12 7.31 -0.07
N PRO A 58 -8.41 8.29 -0.93
CA PRO A 58 -7.75 8.37 -2.24
C PRO A 58 -6.23 8.41 -2.15
N GLU A 59 -5.68 9.12 -1.17
CA GLU A 59 -4.23 9.19 -0.96
C GLU A 59 -3.64 7.81 -0.66
N GLU A 60 -4.34 7.02 0.13
CA GLU A 60 -3.89 5.66 0.45
C GLU A 60 -3.87 4.77 -0.79
N ILE A 61 -4.85 4.95 -1.69
CA ILE A 61 -4.85 4.23 -2.97
C ILE A 61 -3.64 4.65 -3.81
N PHE A 62 -3.37 5.95 -3.91
CA PHE A 62 -2.23 6.45 -4.70
C PHE A 62 -0.90 5.97 -4.17
N THR A 63 -0.75 5.85 -2.86
CA THR A 63 0.51 5.43 -2.23
C THR A 63 0.67 3.92 -2.14
N PHE A 64 -0.36 3.18 -2.52
CA PHE A 64 -0.32 1.71 -2.49
C PHE A 64 0.73 1.17 -3.45
N ASN A 65 1.52 0.19 -3.01
CA ASN A 65 2.55 -0.46 -3.83
C ASN A 65 2.65 -1.95 -3.47
N GLU A 66 3.48 -2.68 -4.21
CA GLU A 66 3.62 -4.13 -4.04
C GLU A 66 4.13 -4.56 -2.67
N SER A 67 4.99 -3.76 -2.06
CA SER A 67 5.46 -4.02 -0.71
C SER A 67 4.31 -4.02 0.28
N MET A 68 3.37 -3.09 0.11
CA MET A 68 2.18 -3.01 0.93
C MET A 68 1.25 -4.19 0.69
N VAL A 69 1.19 -4.71 -0.55
CA VAL A 69 0.43 -5.93 -0.85
C VAL A 69 0.92 -7.08 0.01
N PHE A 70 2.22 -7.28 0.06
CA PHE A 70 2.81 -8.33 0.87
C PHE A 70 2.46 -8.16 2.35
N ASN A 71 2.60 -6.95 2.88
CA ASN A 71 2.29 -6.64 4.27
C ASN A 71 0.81 -6.87 4.58
N VAL A 72 -0.08 -6.47 3.67
CA VAL A 72 -1.52 -6.68 3.84
C VAL A 72 -1.84 -8.16 3.85
N MET A 73 -1.30 -8.94 2.93
CA MET A 73 -1.52 -10.39 2.88
C MET A 73 -0.98 -11.08 4.13
N HIS A 74 0.16 -10.65 4.63
CA HIS A 74 0.72 -11.18 5.86
C HIS A 74 -0.19 -10.88 7.05
N ASN A 75 -0.73 -9.67 7.13
CA ASN A 75 -1.63 -9.27 8.19
C ASN A 75 -2.97 -9.99 8.13
N LEU A 76 -3.47 -10.30 6.93
CA LEU A 76 -4.71 -11.05 6.76
C LEU A 76 -4.62 -12.46 7.35
N ASN A 77 -3.43 -13.06 7.34
CA ASN A 77 -3.23 -14.38 7.91
C ASN A 77 -3.14 -14.38 9.44
N GLY A 78 -2.87 -13.23 10.04
CA GLY A 78 -2.68 -13.13 11.48
C GLY A 78 -3.70 -12.28 12.21
N ASN A 79 -4.42 -11.41 11.52
CA ASN A 79 -5.33 -10.45 12.14
C ASN A 79 -6.42 -10.03 11.20
N ASN A 80 -7.56 -9.67 11.77
CA ASN A 80 -8.71 -9.18 11.01
C ASN A 80 -8.56 -7.74 10.54
N GLY A 81 -7.40 -7.13 10.73
CA GLY A 81 -7.20 -5.73 10.42
C GLY A 81 -6.65 -5.53 9.03
N PHE A 82 -7.49 -5.18 8.11
CA PHE A 82 -7.06 -4.62 6.87
C PHE A 82 -6.67 -3.17 7.16
N VAL A 83 -5.44 -2.95 7.56
CA VAL A 83 -5.02 -1.64 8.07
C VAL A 83 -3.97 -1.04 7.14
N ILE A 84 -4.36 -0.82 5.88
CA ILE A 84 -3.48 -0.15 4.91
C ILE A 84 -3.20 1.29 5.35
N ASN A 85 -4.21 1.97 5.90
CA ASN A 85 -4.10 3.37 6.30
C ASN A 85 -3.06 3.63 7.39
N LYS A 86 -2.70 2.60 8.14
CA LYS A 86 -1.67 2.72 9.17
C LYS A 86 -0.35 2.09 8.76
N GLY A 87 -0.31 1.48 7.57
CA GLY A 87 0.89 0.93 6.94
C GLY A 87 1.59 -0.16 7.73
N ALA A 88 1.47 -0.15 9.03
CA ALA A 88 2.14 -1.08 9.90
C ALA A 88 1.48 -1.08 11.27
N THR A 89 1.53 -2.21 11.97
CA THR A 89 1.13 -2.30 13.36
C THR A 89 2.18 -1.57 14.22
N GLU A 90 1.85 -1.29 15.47
CA GLU A 90 2.80 -0.67 16.40
C GLU A 90 4.07 -1.52 16.54
N VAL A 91 3.92 -2.84 16.52
CA VAL A 91 5.06 -3.77 16.58
C VAL A 91 5.97 -3.61 15.37
N GLU A 92 5.38 -3.53 14.17
CA GLU A 92 6.15 -3.37 12.95
C GLU A 92 6.88 -2.03 12.90
N VAL A 93 6.22 -0.97 13.31
CA VAL A 93 6.85 0.36 13.41
C VAL A 93 8.03 0.31 14.37
N GLN A 94 7.87 -0.36 15.51
CA GLN A 94 8.94 -0.49 16.48
C GLN A 94 10.13 -1.29 15.91
N LEU A 95 9.84 -2.37 15.19
CA LEU A 95 10.87 -3.17 14.52
C LEU A 95 11.66 -2.34 13.51
N TYR A 96 10.97 -1.53 12.70
CA TYR A 96 11.64 -0.65 11.75
C TYR A 96 12.50 0.39 12.44
N LYS A 97 12.01 0.98 13.53
CA LYS A 97 12.78 1.94 14.33
C LYS A 97 14.03 1.28 14.91
N ASP A 98 13.91 0.06 15.41
CA ASP A 98 15.04 -0.69 15.96
C ASP A 98 16.08 -1.00 14.88
N GLN A 99 15.64 -1.39 13.70
CA GLN A 99 16.54 -1.63 12.57
C GLN A 99 17.29 -0.37 12.15
N ILE A 100 16.58 0.75 12.07
CA ILE A 100 17.19 2.05 11.75
C ILE A 100 18.22 2.43 12.80
N SER A 101 17.89 2.26 14.07
CA SER A 101 18.81 2.55 15.17
C SER A 101 20.07 1.70 15.07
N THR A 102 19.92 0.41 14.84
CA THR A 102 21.04 -0.54 14.67
C THR A 102 21.93 -0.13 13.49
N LEU A 103 21.32 0.20 12.35
CA LEU A 103 22.07 0.62 11.17
C LEU A 103 22.83 1.92 11.41
N LYS A 104 22.24 2.86 12.13
CA LYS A 104 22.93 4.11 12.51
C LYS A 104 24.15 3.83 13.39
N GLU A 105 24.03 2.94 14.34
CA GLU A 105 25.15 2.53 15.19
C GLU A 105 26.26 1.88 14.37
N GLU A 106 25.91 1.01 13.44
CA GLU A 106 26.89 0.37 12.55
C GLU A 106 27.62 1.40 11.69
N VAL A 107 26.88 2.37 11.14
CA VAL A 107 27.48 3.46 10.34
C VAL A 107 28.46 4.27 11.19
N GLN A 108 28.09 4.62 12.43
CA GLN A 108 28.98 5.36 13.33
C GLN A 108 30.23 4.55 13.64
N HIS A 109 30.08 3.27 13.90
CA HIS A 109 31.21 2.39 14.19
C HIS A 109 32.16 2.31 13.00
N LEU A 110 31.63 2.14 11.79
CA LEU A 110 32.43 2.10 10.57
C LEU A 110 33.16 3.42 10.32
N LYS A 111 32.50 4.54 10.59
CA LYS A 111 33.14 5.85 10.46
C LYS A 111 34.34 5.99 11.40
N LYS A 112 34.21 5.52 12.64
CA LYS A 112 35.31 5.54 13.60
C LYS A 112 36.49 4.68 13.14
N ILE A 113 36.18 3.51 12.57
CA ILE A 113 37.23 2.64 12.03
C ILE A 113 37.97 3.33 10.89
N ILE A 114 37.25 3.97 9.98
CA ILE A 114 37.84 4.70 8.86
C ILE A 114 38.71 5.83 9.34
N GLU A 115 38.23 6.62 10.30
CA GLU A 115 39.03 7.72 10.89
C GLU A 115 40.31 7.21 11.52
N THR A 116 40.24 6.10 12.25
CA THR A 116 41.40 5.50 12.86
C THR A 116 42.43 5.05 11.82
N ILE A 117 41.97 4.45 10.74
CA ILE A 117 42.83 3.99 9.64
C ILE A 117 43.51 5.19 8.96
N LEU A 118 42.74 6.25 8.70
CA LEU A 118 43.26 7.42 8.02
C LEU A 118 44.29 8.21 8.88
N LYS A 119 44.25 8.07 10.18
CA LYS A 119 45.22 8.73 11.08
C LYS A 119 46.53 7.97 11.22
N GLN A 120 46.61 6.77 10.73
CA GLN A 120 47.84 5.99 10.73
C GLN A 120 48.74 6.39 9.52
#